data_89f0cda9548f65f329362b52c2f9ee3d
#
_entry.id   89f0cda9548f65f329362b52c2f9ee3d
#
_cell.length_a   1.000
_cell.length_b   1.000
_cell.length_c   1.000
_cell.angle_alpha   90.00
_cell.angle_beta   90.00
_cell.angle_gamma   90.00
#
_symmetry.space_group_name_H-M   'P 1'
#
loop_
_entity.id
_entity.type
_entity.pdbx_description
1 polymer ?
#
loop_
_entity_poly.entity_id
_entity_poly.type
_entity_poly.pdbx_seq_one_letter_code
_entity_poly.pdbx_strand_id
1 'polypeptide(L)'
;MRKISEILCCVAILCCALSACSDKPATVKVSSFNIWLNTLGGKLPPSQTAKVIEASQTDIVGIQEGHIYEEDGIKHDHVPEIAESLGFHLFNQGEGHYILSRYPVVDSTASRYGVKIQVGKDKFCWMFNCHLYYIPYQPYQLNGIPYGDYPFIDTEEEAIRFANEARHEEVSRYQKDIQQVMKEGYPVFLTGDFNEPSFLD
;
A
#
# COMPACT_ATOMS: atom_id res chain seq x y z
N MET A 1 -38.16 22.96 45.30
CA MET A 1 -37.69 21.70 44.68
C MET A 1 -37.55 21.75 43.16
N ARG A 2 -38.23 22.64 42.41
CA ARG A 2 -38.14 22.75 40.94
C ARG A 2 -36.84 23.37 40.43
N LYS A 3 -36.23 24.31 41.15
CA LYS A 3 -34.98 24.99 40.73
C LYS A 3 -33.70 24.15 40.83
N ILE A 4 -33.64 23.12 41.68
CA ILE A 4 -32.46 22.25 41.84
C ILE A 4 -32.44 21.23 40.69
N SER A 5 -33.58 20.80 40.16
CA SER A 5 -33.69 19.87 39.03
C SER A 5 -33.17 20.49 37.71
N GLU A 6 -33.41 21.77 37.49
CA GLU A 6 -32.96 22.47 36.27
C GLU A 6 -31.46 22.72 36.24
N ILE A 7 -30.85 22.97 37.41
CA ILE A 7 -29.41 23.16 37.54
C ILE A 7 -28.67 21.83 37.34
N LEU A 8 -29.20 20.71 37.84
CA LEU A 8 -28.62 19.39 37.61
C LEU A 8 -28.67 18.96 36.13
N CYS A 9 -29.74 19.32 35.42
CA CYS A 9 -29.88 19.01 34.00
C CYS A 9 -28.87 19.81 33.12
N CYS A 10 -28.66 21.09 33.44
CA CYS A 10 -27.68 21.91 32.75
C CYS A 10 -26.22 21.48 32.99
N VAL A 11 -25.89 20.98 34.19
CA VAL A 11 -24.56 20.47 34.50
C VAL A 11 -24.30 19.11 33.81
N ALA A 12 -25.33 18.26 33.71
CA ALA A 12 -25.21 17.00 32.98
C ALA A 12 -25.02 17.19 31.46
N ILE A 13 -25.71 18.18 30.87
CA ILE A 13 -25.55 18.50 29.44
C ILE A 13 -24.18 19.14 29.16
N LEU A 14 -23.64 19.94 30.07
CA LEU A 14 -22.32 20.54 29.93
C LEU A 14 -21.20 19.53 30.10
N CYS A 15 -21.37 18.48 30.92
CA CYS A 15 -20.42 17.39 31.05
C CYS A 15 -20.38 16.45 29.81
N CYS A 16 -21.50 16.29 29.10
CA CYS A 16 -21.53 15.53 27.82
C CYS A 16 -20.88 16.29 26.65
N ALA A 17 -20.83 17.64 26.70
CA ALA A 17 -20.20 18.45 25.66
C ALA A 17 -18.68 18.54 25.79
N LEU A 18 -18.10 18.09 26.90
CA LEU A 18 -16.65 18.07 27.16
C LEU A 18 -16.00 16.69 26.88
N SER A 19 -16.69 15.79 26.20
CA SER A 19 -16.00 14.67 25.51
C SER A 19 -15.17 15.27 24.38
N ALA A 20 -14.11 15.98 24.81
CA ALA A 20 -13.10 16.56 23.95
C ALA A 20 -12.65 15.45 22.97
N CYS A 21 -12.81 15.70 21.69
CA CYS A 21 -12.01 15.07 20.68
C CYS A 21 -10.56 15.11 21.17
N SER A 22 -10.05 13.99 21.68
CA SER A 22 -8.62 13.93 21.96
C SER A 22 -7.94 14.03 20.60
N ASP A 23 -7.28 15.15 20.34
CA ASP A 23 -6.42 15.38 19.18
C ASP A 23 -5.16 14.50 19.24
N LYS A 24 -5.34 13.23 19.60
CA LYS A 24 -4.24 12.29 19.46
C LYS A 24 -3.91 12.20 17.98
N PRO A 25 -2.62 12.29 17.62
CA PRO A 25 -2.23 12.07 16.23
C PRO A 25 -2.75 10.69 15.79
N ALA A 26 -3.36 10.63 14.62
CA ALA A 26 -3.77 9.35 14.06
C ALA A 26 -2.49 8.55 13.78
N THR A 27 -2.33 7.41 14.43
CA THR A 27 -1.29 6.46 14.09
C THR A 27 -1.84 5.54 13.03
N VAL A 28 -1.17 5.46 11.88
CA VAL A 28 -1.54 4.58 10.76
C VAL A 28 -0.41 3.60 10.53
N LYS A 29 -0.73 2.31 10.55
CA LYS A 29 0.22 1.24 10.22
C LYS A 29 0.12 0.93 8.74
N VAL A 30 1.23 1.07 8.03
CA VAL A 30 1.33 0.84 6.58
C VAL A 30 2.26 -0.34 6.33
N SER A 31 1.91 -1.19 5.38
CA SER A 31 2.73 -2.33 4.96
C SER A 31 2.77 -2.50 3.45
N SER A 32 3.75 -3.28 2.99
CA SER A 32 3.88 -3.77 1.62
C SER A 32 3.82 -5.28 1.62
N PHE A 33 3.13 -5.88 0.65
CA PHE A 33 3.03 -7.32 0.59
C PHE A 33 2.91 -7.82 -0.86
N ASN A 34 4.02 -8.35 -1.40
CA ASN A 34 3.98 -9.12 -2.64
C ASN A 34 3.36 -10.48 -2.33
N ILE A 35 2.24 -10.81 -2.99
CA ILE A 35 1.47 -12.02 -2.72
C ILE A 35 1.82 -13.19 -3.66
N TRP A 36 2.91 -13.05 -4.37
CA TRP A 36 3.50 -14.06 -5.24
C TRP A 36 2.50 -14.74 -6.18
N LEU A 37 2.35 -14.15 -7.37
CA LEU A 37 1.48 -14.64 -8.44
C LEU A 37 0.03 -14.88 -7.95
N ASN A 38 -0.56 -13.87 -7.33
CA ASN A 38 -1.95 -13.92 -6.83
C ASN A 38 -2.18 -15.11 -5.86
N THR A 39 -1.22 -15.33 -4.93
CA THR A 39 -1.17 -16.45 -3.97
C THR A 39 -0.80 -17.83 -4.54
N LEU A 40 -0.72 -17.96 -5.87
CA LEU A 40 -0.44 -19.24 -6.53
C LEU A 40 0.99 -19.74 -6.30
N GLY A 41 1.97 -18.82 -6.28
CA GLY A 41 3.37 -19.21 -6.06
C GLY A 41 3.56 -20.02 -4.77
N GLY A 42 2.84 -19.63 -3.71
CA GLY A 42 2.81 -20.36 -2.44
C GLY A 42 1.83 -21.51 -2.38
N LYS A 43 0.97 -21.69 -3.39
CA LYS A 43 -0.14 -22.68 -3.42
C LYS A 43 -1.04 -22.56 -2.18
N LEU A 44 -1.24 -21.35 -1.69
CA LEU A 44 -2.02 -21.06 -0.49
C LEU A 44 -3.34 -20.38 -0.88
N PRO A 45 -4.43 -20.64 -0.16
CA PRO A 45 -5.70 -19.97 -0.42
C PRO A 45 -5.61 -18.47 -0.02
N PRO A 46 -6.39 -17.60 -0.67
CA PRO A 46 -6.44 -16.16 -0.35
C PRO A 46 -6.66 -15.86 1.14
N SER A 47 -7.42 -16.72 1.81
CA SER A 47 -7.67 -16.61 3.25
C SER A 47 -6.41 -16.67 4.13
N GLN A 48 -5.33 -17.29 3.67
CA GLN A 48 -4.06 -17.25 4.40
C GLN A 48 -3.37 -15.90 4.28
N THR A 49 -3.40 -15.30 3.10
CA THR A 49 -2.91 -13.93 2.90
C THR A 49 -3.70 -12.94 3.77
N ALA A 50 -5.03 -13.05 3.81
CA ALA A 50 -5.87 -12.24 4.68
C ALA A 50 -5.46 -12.39 6.16
N LYS A 51 -5.22 -13.62 6.65
CA LYS A 51 -4.76 -13.86 8.03
C LYS A 51 -3.41 -13.23 8.34
N VAL A 52 -2.46 -13.24 7.40
CA VAL A 52 -1.15 -12.59 7.58
C VAL A 52 -1.31 -11.08 7.69
N ILE A 53 -2.13 -10.48 6.80
CA ILE A 53 -2.43 -9.04 6.85
C ILE A 53 -3.13 -8.68 8.17
N GLU A 54 -4.12 -9.46 8.59
CA GLU A 54 -4.81 -9.26 9.87
C GLU A 54 -3.84 -9.35 11.07
N ALA A 55 -2.99 -10.38 11.09
CA ALA A 55 -2.01 -10.59 12.16
C ALA A 55 -0.97 -9.45 12.24
N SER A 56 -0.62 -8.82 11.13
CA SER A 56 0.26 -7.65 11.10
C SER A 56 -0.36 -6.40 11.73
N GLN A 57 -1.69 -6.41 11.92
CA GLN A 57 -2.46 -5.26 12.39
C GLN A 57 -2.26 -4.01 11.51
N THR A 58 -1.99 -4.19 10.24
CA THR A 58 -1.85 -3.07 9.30
C THR A 58 -3.20 -2.40 9.05
N ASP A 59 -3.16 -1.10 8.79
CA ASP A 59 -4.34 -0.31 8.44
C ASP A 59 -4.45 -0.08 6.93
N ILE A 60 -3.29 0.01 6.26
CA ILE A 60 -3.18 0.21 4.82
C ILE A 60 -2.08 -0.70 4.29
N VAL A 61 -2.37 -1.46 3.24
CA VAL A 61 -1.39 -2.37 2.62
C VAL A 61 -1.34 -2.18 1.12
N GLY A 62 -0.12 -2.01 0.58
CA GLY A 62 0.15 -2.12 -0.85
C GLY A 62 0.38 -3.58 -1.23
N ILE A 63 -0.39 -4.06 -2.19
CA ILE A 63 -0.29 -5.43 -2.71
C ILE A 63 0.40 -5.40 -4.07
N GLN A 64 1.36 -6.30 -4.28
CA GLN A 64 2.00 -6.56 -5.56
C GLN A 64 1.69 -8.00 -6.00
N GLU A 65 1.78 -8.25 -7.30
CA GLU A 65 1.51 -9.53 -7.94
C GLU A 65 0.09 -10.07 -7.76
N GLY A 66 -0.90 -9.20 -7.61
CA GLY A 66 -2.31 -9.56 -7.59
C GLY A 66 -2.90 -9.75 -8.99
N HIS A 67 -2.14 -10.29 -9.94
CA HIS A 67 -2.61 -10.47 -11.31
C HIS A 67 -3.78 -11.44 -11.39
N ILE A 68 -4.81 -11.06 -12.15
CA ILE A 68 -5.89 -11.98 -12.49
C ILE A 68 -5.33 -13.05 -13.43
N TYR A 69 -5.58 -14.30 -13.13
CA TYR A 69 -5.24 -15.40 -14.02
C TYR A 69 -6.48 -16.24 -14.35
N GLU A 70 -6.40 -16.99 -15.43
CA GLU A 70 -7.47 -17.88 -15.86
C GLU A 70 -6.95 -19.32 -15.91
N GLU A 71 -7.67 -20.24 -15.26
CA GLU A 71 -7.41 -21.66 -15.25
C GLU A 71 -8.72 -22.39 -15.53
N ASP A 72 -8.73 -23.28 -16.52
CA ASP A 72 -9.91 -24.06 -16.94
C ASP A 72 -11.14 -23.19 -17.26
N GLY A 73 -10.94 -21.98 -17.79
CA GLY A 73 -12.00 -21.03 -18.11
C GLY A 73 -12.56 -20.28 -16.89
N ILE A 74 -11.94 -20.44 -15.73
CA ILE A 74 -12.30 -19.75 -14.48
C ILE A 74 -11.29 -18.62 -14.23
N LYS A 75 -11.80 -17.41 -14.07
CA LYS A 75 -10.97 -16.26 -13.65
C LYS A 75 -10.79 -16.26 -12.14
N HIS A 76 -9.55 -16.19 -11.73
CA HIS A 76 -9.13 -16.09 -10.35
C HIS A 76 -8.63 -14.66 -10.07
N ASP A 77 -9.38 -13.94 -9.25
CA ASP A 77 -9.02 -12.63 -8.74
C ASP A 77 -9.11 -12.68 -7.22
N HIS A 78 -7.97 -12.98 -6.59
CA HIS A 78 -7.95 -13.23 -5.15
C HIS A 78 -7.90 -11.95 -4.30
N VAL A 79 -7.46 -10.82 -4.86
CA VAL A 79 -7.31 -9.59 -4.07
C VAL A 79 -8.65 -9.03 -3.57
N PRO A 80 -9.73 -9.01 -4.38
CA PRO A 80 -11.06 -8.66 -3.86
C PRO A 80 -11.53 -9.57 -2.73
N GLU A 81 -11.29 -10.88 -2.81
CA GLU A 81 -11.64 -11.84 -1.75
C GLU A 81 -10.87 -11.56 -0.45
N ILE A 82 -9.56 -11.24 -0.57
CA ILE A 82 -8.73 -10.82 0.57
C ILE A 82 -9.29 -9.55 1.20
N ALA A 83 -9.61 -8.53 0.38
CA ALA A 83 -10.14 -7.27 0.86
C ALA A 83 -11.48 -7.44 1.59
N GLU A 84 -12.40 -8.25 1.03
CA GLU A 84 -13.68 -8.58 1.62
C GLU A 84 -13.51 -9.28 2.97
N SER A 85 -12.64 -10.29 3.05
CA SER A 85 -12.35 -11.02 4.27
C SER A 85 -11.84 -10.13 5.40
N LEU A 86 -11.11 -9.07 5.06
CA LEU A 86 -10.58 -8.08 6.00
C LEU A 86 -11.55 -6.95 6.32
N GLY A 87 -12.62 -6.79 5.53
CA GLY A 87 -13.50 -5.62 5.58
C GLY A 87 -12.78 -4.33 5.16
N PHE A 88 -11.81 -4.42 4.24
CA PHE A 88 -11.03 -3.29 3.75
C PHE A 88 -11.59 -2.74 2.45
N HIS A 89 -11.46 -1.42 2.27
CA HIS A 89 -11.66 -0.77 0.98
C HIS A 89 -10.55 -1.20 0.02
N LEU A 90 -10.93 -1.48 -1.22
CA LEU A 90 -10.02 -1.90 -2.26
C LEU A 90 -9.89 -0.82 -3.33
N PHE A 91 -8.66 -0.50 -3.71
CA PHE A 91 -8.36 0.28 -4.89
C PHE A 91 -7.46 -0.53 -5.83
N ASN A 92 -7.98 -0.80 -7.02
CA ASN A 92 -7.21 -1.47 -8.08
C ASN A 92 -6.43 -0.43 -8.89
N GLN A 93 -5.09 -0.48 -8.80
CA GLN A 93 -4.21 0.42 -9.54
C GLN A 93 -4.03 -0.01 -11.01
N GLY A 94 -4.34 -1.27 -11.32
CA GLY A 94 -4.05 -1.95 -12.59
C GLY A 94 -2.81 -2.83 -12.49
N GLU A 95 -2.59 -3.66 -13.49
CA GLU A 95 -1.37 -4.46 -13.68
C GLU A 95 -0.98 -5.33 -12.46
N GLY A 96 -1.99 -5.82 -11.71
CA GLY A 96 -1.76 -6.64 -10.52
C GLY A 96 -1.35 -5.88 -9.26
N HIS A 97 -1.48 -4.55 -9.27
CA HIS A 97 -1.18 -3.70 -8.11
C HIS A 97 -2.47 -3.23 -7.44
N TYR A 98 -2.50 -3.27 -6.11
CA TYR A 98 -3.67 -2.84 -5.34
C TYR A 98 -3.25 -2.13 -4.06
N ILE A 99 -4.15 -1.27 -3.58
CA ILE A 99 -4.08 -0.69 -2.25
C ILE A 99 -5.34 -1.11 -1.50
N LEU A 100 -5.14 -1.78 -0.36
CA LEU A 100 -6.23 -2.14 0.54
C LEU A 100 -6.14 -1.25 1.78
N SER A 101 -7.27 -0.75 2.25
CA SER A 101 -7.31 0.17 3.40
C SER A 101 -8.49 -0.10 4.31
N ARG A 102 -8.25 -0.09 5.61
CA ARG A 102 -9.30 -0.05 6.63
C ARG A 102 -10.14 1.24 6.54
N TYR A 103 -9.57 2.29 5.97
CA TYR A 103 -10.16 3.62 5.86
C TYR A 103 -10.65 3.92 4.44
N PRO A 104 -11.67 4.80 4.29
CA PRO A 104 -12.17 5.15 2.96
C PRO A 104 -11.12 5.76 2.04
N VAL A 105 -11.07 5.30 0.80
CA VAL A 105 -10.37 5.95 -0.30
C VAL A 105 -11.27 7.06 -0.82
N VAL A 106 -10.78 8.31 -0.82
CA VAL A 106 -11.59 9.50 -1.16
C VAL A 106 -11.14 10.20 -2.44
N ASP A 107 -9.92 9.91 -2.92
CA ASP A 107 -9.38 10.46 -4.17
C ASP A 107 -8.26 9.56 -4.71
N SER A 108 -7.84 9.80 -5.94
CA SER A 108 -6.69 9.11 -6.56
C SER A 108 -5.96 10.01 -7.54
N THR A 109 -4.67 9.74 -7.78
CA THR A 109 -3.94 10.37 -8.90
C THR A 109 -4.53 9.93 -10.24
N ALA A 110 -4.39 10.76 -11.28
CA ALA A 110 -4.87 10.44 -12.63
C ALA A 110 -4.18 9.19 -13.20
N SER A 111 -2.92 8.95 -12.84
CA SER A 111 -2.15 7.75 -13.17
C SER A 111 -2.64 6.49 -12.46
N ARG A 112 -3.42 6.63 -11.37
CA ARG A 112 -3.84 5.58 -10.44
C ARG A 112 -2.68 5.01 -9.59
N TYR A 113 -1.51 5.65 -9.55
CA TYR A 113 -0.36 5.19 -8.75
C TYR A 113 -0.55 5.44 -7.25
N GLY A 114 -1.29 6.49 -6.88
CA GLY A 114 -1.55 6.86 -5.50
C GLY A 114 -3.01 7.13 -5.21
N VAL A 115 -3.40 6.93 -3.95
CA VAL A 115 -4.74 7.23 -3.43
C VAL A 115 -4.67 8.10 -2.20
N LYS A 116 -5.67 8.96 -2.05
CA LYS A 116 -5.91 9.75 -0.85
C LYS A 116 -6.85 8.98 0.06
N ILE A 117 -6.44 8.77 1.30
CA ILE A 117 -7.17 7.98 2.29
C ILE A 117 -7.55 8.88 3.45
N GLN A 118 -8.82 8.83 3.87
CA GLN A 118 -9.32 9.57 5.02
C GLN A 118 -9.14 8.75 6.30
N VAL A 119 -8.05 9.01 7.03
CA VAL A 119 -7.67 8.27 8.25
C VAL A 119 -8.31 8.80 9.54
N GLY A 120 -9.15 9.82 9.44
CA GLY A 120 -9.91 10.40 10.55
C GLY A 120 -10.69 11.63 10.10
N LYS A 121 -11.43 12.27 11.03
CA LYS A 121 -12.12 13.52 10.73
C LYS A 121 -11.10 14.56 10.31
N ASP A 122 -11.22 15.07 9.09
CA ASP A 122 -10.32 16.07 8.49
C ASP A 122 -8.83 15.66 8.49
N LYS A 123 -8.55 14.34 8.59
CA LYS A 123 -7.19 13.77 8.55
C LYS A 123 -7.05 12.86 7.34
N PHE A 124 -6.02 13.11 6.54
CA PHE A 124 -5.78 12.38 5.30
C PHE A 124 -4.31 11.97 5.20
N CYS A 125 -4.06 10.96 4.40
CA CYS A 125 -2.73 10.63 3.90
C CYS A 125 -2.83 10.20 2.43
N TRP A 126 -1.71 10.28 1.73
CA TRP A 126 -1.53 9.68 0.42
C TRP A 126 -0.77 8.37 0.54
N MET A 127 -1.24 7.35 -0.15
CA MET A 127 -0.61 6.05 -0.24
C MET A 127 -0.32 5.71 -1.69
N PHE A 128 0.94 5.41 -1.98
CA PHE A 128 1.43 4.89 -3.25
C PHE A 128 1.90 3.46 -3.07
N ASN A 129 1.76 2.66 -4.13
CA ASN A 129 2.25 1.29 -4.14
C ASN A 129 2.78 0.97 -5.53
N CYS A 130 3.98 0.40 -5.61
CA CYS A 130 4.64 0.05 -6.85
C CYS A 130 5.08 -1.42 -6.85
N HIS A 131 5.31 -1.94 -8.04
CA HIS A 131 6.09 -3.14 -8.30
C HIS A 131 6.92 -2.84 -9.54
N LEU A 132 8.20 -2.54 -9.33
CA LEU A 132 9.08 -2.15 -10.42
C LEU A 132 9.53 -3.37 -11.20
N TYR A 133 9.98 -3.13 -12.43
CA TYR A 133 10.41 -4.20 -13.32
C TYR A 133 11.55 -5.03 -12.69
N TYR A 134 11.42 -6.33 -12.71
CA TYR A 134 12.25 -7.28 -11.93
C TYR A 134 13.59 -7.61 -12.56
N ILE A 135 13.81 -7.31 -13.84
CA ILE A 135 15.07 -7.60 -14.57
C ILE A 135 15.79 -6.27 -14.93
N PRO A 136 17.12 -6.18 -14.74
CA PRO A 136 18.01 -7.14 -14.09
C PRO A 136 17.78 -7.22 -12.58
N TYR A 137 17.92 -8.42 -12.00
CA TYR A 137 17.91 -8.61 -10.57
C TYR A 137 19.37 -8.69 -10.07
N GLN A 138 19.94 -7.55 -9.73
CA GLN A 138 21.36 -7.39 -9.46
C GLN A 138 21.94 -8.37 -8.44
N PRO A 139 21.24 -8.70 -7.31
CA PRO A 139 21.80 -9.66 -6.35
C PRO A 139 22.14 -11.01 -6.96
N TYR A 140 21.37 -11.46 -7.96
CA TYR A 140 21.65 -12.72 -8.64
C TYR A 140 22.74 -12.56 -9.67
N GLN A 141 22.64 -11.57 -10.53
CA GLN A 141 23.57 -11.38 -11.67
C GLN A 141 24.97 -10.99 -11.24
N LEU A 142 25.12 -10.21 -10.16
CA LEU A 142 26.42 -9.92 -9.54
C LEU A 142 27.08 -11.17 -8.93
N ASN A 143 26.28 -12.15 -8.51
CA ASN A 143 26.78 -13.41 -7.95
C ASN A 143 26.87 -14.54 -8.98
N GLY A 144 26.73 -14.25 -10.28
CA GLY A 144 26.79 -15.25 -11.34
C GLY A 144 25.62 -16.25 -11.34
N ILE A 145 24.49 -15.86 -10.74
CA ILE A 145 23.26 -16.68 -10.73
C ILE A 145 22.39 -16.23 -11.91
N PRO A 146 22.09 -17.14 -12.88
CA PRO A 146 21.24 -16.79 -14.01
C PRO A 146 19.84 -16.38 -13.56
N TYR A 147 19.33 -15.27 -14.12
CA TYR A 147 17.95 -14.82 -13.87
C TYR A 147 17.40 -14.13 -15.13
N GLY A 148 16.46 -14.78 -15.77
CA GLY A 148 16.02 -14.38 -17.11
C GLY A 148 17.16 -14.49 -18.12
N ASP A 149 17.00 -13.83 -19.26
CA ASP A 149 17.98 -13.75 -20.36
C ASP A 149 18.93 -12.56 -20.24
N TYR A 150 19.16 -12.06 -19.01
CA TYR A 150 20.03 -10.92 -18.79
C TYR A 150 21.48 -11.34 -18.56
N PRO A 151 22.46 -10.59 -19.05
CA PRO A 151 23.88 -10.87 -18.82
C PRO A 151 24.24 -10.76 -17.34
N PHE A 152 25.31 -11.43 -16.94
CA PHE A 152 25.91 -11.21 -15.63
C PHE A 152 26.44 -9.77 -15.52
N ILE A 153 26.51 -9.28 -14.31
CA ILE A 153 26.97 -7.95 -13.96
C ILE A 153 28.32 -8.10 -13.26
N ASP A 154 29.36 -7.48 -13.79
CA ASP A 154 30.71 -7.63 -13.27
C ASP A 154 31.17 -6.41 -12.46
N THR A 155 30.52 -5.27 -12.62
CA THR A 155 30.89 -4.01 -11.94
C THR A 155 29.70 -3.26 -11.37
N GLU A 156 29.99 -2.38 -10.41
CA GLU A 156 28.98 -1.49 -9.82
C GLU A 156 28.41 -0.52 -10.86
N GLU A 157 29.24 -0.01 -11.76
CA GLU A 157 28.81 0.89 -12.83
C GLU A 157 27.83 0.21 -13.78
N GLU A 158 28.04 -1.07 -14.09
CA GLU A 158 27.10 -1.85 -14.89
C GLU A 158 25.80 -2.08 -14.14
N ALA A 159 25.85 -2.39 -12.86
CA ALA A 159 24.66 -2.56 -12.03
C ALA A 159 23.79 -1.29 -12.03
N ILE A 160 24.41 -0.14 -11.79
CA ILE A 160 23.73 1.17 -11.80
C ILE A 160 23.15 1.47 -13.20
N ARG A 161 23.91 1.22 -14.25
CA ARG A 161 23.47 1.48 -15.62
C ARG A 161 22.25 0.63 -15.99
N PHE A 162 22.31 -0.68 -15.75
CA PHE A 162 21.19 -1.57 -16.07
C PHE A 162 19.96 -1.29 -15.21
N ALA A 163 20.11 -0.95 -13.93
CA ALA A 163 19.02 -0.53 -13.08
C ALA A 163 18.31 0.72 -13.64
N ASN A 164 19.10 1.72 -14.04
CA ASN A 164 18.56 2.94 -14.64
C ASN A 164 17.84 2.66 -15.97
N GLU A 165 18.45 1.87 -16.85
CA GLU A 165 17.83 1.49 -18.12
C GLU A 165 16.48 0.79 -17.93
N ALA A 166 16.36 -0.07 -16.90
CA ALA A 166 15.18 -0.85 -16.65
C ALA A 166 14.07 -0.07 -15.94
N ARG A 167 14.39 0.73 -14.92
CA ARG A 167 13.41 1.23 -13.93
C ARG A 167 13.31 2.76 -13.81
N HIS A 168 14.24 3.52 -14.41
CA HIS A 168 14.27 4.98 -14.27
C HIS A 168 12.94 5.65 -14.69
N GLU A 169 12.36 5.21 -15.80
CA GLU A 169 11.07 5.78 -16.26
C GLU A 169 9.92 5.50 -15.28
N GLU A 170 9.84 4.28 -14.75
CA GLU A 170 8.80 3.92 -13.77
C GLU A 170 8.94 4.77 -12.51
N VAL A 171 10.15 4.82 -11.93
CA VAL A 171 10.45 5.63 -10.76
C VAL A 171 10.12 7.11 -11.00
N SER A 172 10.47 7.64 -12.17
CA SER A 172 10.20 9.05 -12.54
C SER A 172 8.71 9.36 -12.58
N ARG A 173 7.87 8.43 -13.04
CA ARG A 173 6.40 8.58 -13.04
C ARG A 173 5.85 8.66 -11.62
N TYR A 174 6.28 7.76 -10.72
CA TYR A 174 5.90 7.80 -9.30
C TYR A 174 6.37 9.10 -8.63
N GLN A 175 7.61 9.50 -8.85
CA GLN A 175 8.16 10.74 -8.28
C GLN A 175 7.36 11.98 -8.69
N LYS A 176 6.94 12.06 -9.96
CA LYS A 176 6.15 13.18 -10.46
C LYS A 176 4.83 13.30 -9.71
N ASP A 177 4.11 12.19 -9.53
CA ASP A 177 2.83 12.19 -8.83
C ASP A 177 2.99 12.46 -7.33
N ILE A 178 4.01 11.86 -6.70
CA ILE A 178 4.34 12.10 -5.30
C ILE A 178 4.63 13.60 -5.06
N GLN A 179 5.47 14.22 -5.90
CA GLN A 179 5.77 15.64 -5.81
C GLN A 179 4.52 16.53 -5.99
N GLN A 180 3.57 16.08 -6.80
CA GLN A 180 2.31 16.79 -6.98
C GLN A 180 1.46 16.76 -5.71
N VAL A 181 1.25 15.58 -5.12
CA VAL A 181 0.38 15.43 -3.94
C VAL A 181 1.03 15.96 -2.66
N MET A 182 2.35 15.97 -2.56
CA MET A 182 3.08 16.58 -1.42
C MET A 182 2.74 18.06 -1.22
N LYS A 183 2.31 18.77 -2.26
CA LYS A 183 1.89 20.17 -2.18
C LYS A 183 0.63 20.36 -1.33
N GLU A 184 -0.13 19.30 -1.09
CA GLU A 184 -1.32 19.33 -0.23
C GLU A 184 -0.96 19.33 1.28
N GLY A 185 0.28 18.97 1.64
CA GLY A 185 0.76 18.99 3.02
C GLY A 185 0.35 17.77 3.86
N TYR A 186 -0.25 16.74 3.26
CA TYR A 186 -0.57 15.51 3.97
C TYR A 186 0.61 14.53 3.96
N PRO A 187 0.72 13.63 4.95
CA PRO A 187 1.70 12.54 4.91
C PRO A 187 1.56 11.72 3.62
N VAL A 188 2.70 11.35 3.04
CA VAL A 188 2.77 10.51 1.83
C VAL A 188 3.58 9.26 2.15
N PHE A 189 3.02 8.10 1.84
CA PHE A 189 3.67 6.81 1.96
C PHE A 189 3.87 6.20 0.57
N LEU A 190 5.04 5.62 0.35
CA LEU A 190 5.32 4.78 -0.81
C LEU A 190 5.73 3.40 -0.31
N THR A 191 5.00 2.39 -0.73
CA THR A 191 5.33 0.98 -0.52
C THR A 191 5.53 0.29 -1.86
N GLY A 192 6.14 -0.89 -1.86
CA GLY A 192 6.28 -1.64 -3.09
C GLY A 192 7.30 -2.75 -2.99
N ASP A 193 7.34 -3.52 -4.06
CA ASP A 193 8.46 -4.34 -4.44
C ASP A 193 9.28 -3.57 -5.48
N PHE A 194 10.41 -3.04 -5.04
CA PHE A 194 11.24 -2.19 -5.89
C PHE A 194 12.14 -3.00 -6.82
N ASN A 195 12.28 -4.31 -6.59
CA ASN A 195 13.17 -5.20 -7.33
C ASN A 195 14.62 -4.67 -7.42
N GLU A 196 15.01 -3.93 -6.40
CA GLU A 196 16.33 -3.34 -6.23
C GLU A 196 16.84 -3.62 -4.82
N PRO A 197 18.14 -3.95 -4.65
CA PRO A 197 18.73 -4.01 -3.33
C PRO A 197 18.74 -2.63 -2.68
N SER A 198 18.60 -2.60 -1.37
CA SER A 198 18.80 -1.40 -0.59
C SER A 198 20.28 -1.04 -0.55
N PHE A 199 20.63 0.25 -0.51
CA PHE A 199 22.01 0.68 -0.26
C PHE A 199 22.52 0.29 1.14
N LEU A 200 21.65 -0.27 1.97
CA LEU A 200 21.97 -0.76 3.31
C LEU A 200 22.27 -2.27 3.34
N ASP A 201 22.09 -2.97 2.22
CA ASP A 201 22.25 -4.43 2.10
C ASP A 201 23.69 -4.83 1.81
#